data_714e40c155c88280657c3a1c246084b9
#
_entry.id   714e40c155c88280657c3a1c246084b9
#
_cell.length_a   1.000
_cell.length_b   1.000
_cell.length_c   1.000
_cell.angle_alpha   90.00
_cell.angle_beta   90.00
_cell.angle_gamma   90.00
#
_symmetry.space_group_name_H-M   'P 1'
#
loop_
_entity.id
_entity.type
_entity.pdbx_description
1 polymer ?
#
loop_
_entity_poly.entity_id
_entity_poly.type
_entity_poly.pdbx_seq_one_letter_code
_entity_poly.pdbx_strand_id
1 'polypeptide(L)'
;KLHSLYIPKGSKMYEEYKEGKITLCDPKEYLDRLVNFICYVRKDMVIERLFSRVPKEDASFSNWGISWWKLKDRFDEIMETNDYMQGCKFDYLNGAALRRWEI
;
A
#
# COMPACT_ATOMS: atom_id res chain seq x y z
N LYS A 1 -7.73 -1.90 6.09
CA LYS A 1 -6.36 -1.47 6.42
C LYS A 1 -5.36 -2.04 5.45
N LEU A 2 -4.39 -1.24 5.06
CA LEU A 2 -3.26 -1.66 4.26
C LEU A 2 -1.99 -1.54 5.08
N HIS A 3 -1.04 -2.42 4.82
CA HIS A 3 0.27 -2.39 5.47
C HIS A 3 1.35 -2.55 4.41
N SER A 4 2.37 -1.71 4.48
CA SER A 4 3.62 -1.99 3.79
C SER A 4 4.30 -3.16 4.49
N LEU A 5 5.16 -3.84 3.75
CA LEU A 5 5.89 -4.98 4.31
C LEU A 5 6.80 -4.52 5.46
N TYR A 6 6.80 -5.28 6.55
CA TYR A 6 7.82 -5.19 7.58
C TYR A 6 8.27 -6.60 7.94
N ILE A 7 9.50 -6.70 8.43
CA ILE A 7 10.10 -8.00 8.78
C ILE A 7 10.45 -7.96 10.25
N PRO A 8 9.66 -8.62 11.12
CA PRO A 8 9.95 -8.68 12.54
C PRO A 8 11.28 -9.39 12.82
N LYS A 9 12.03 -8.93 13.81
CA LYS A 9 13.24 -9.60 14.25
C LYS A 9 12.87 -10.99 14.81
N GLY A 10 13.69 -11.98 14.48
CA GLY A 10 13.49 -13.35 14.96
C GLY A 10 12.44 -14.15 14.20
N SER A 11 11.80 -13.60 13.18
CA SER A 11 10.85 -14.33 12.34
C SER A 11 11.59 -15.19 11.31
N LYS A 12 10.88 -16.14 10.70
CA LYS A 12 11.42 -16.94 9.60
C LYS A 12 11.76 -16.04 8.40
N MET A 13 10.94 -15.05 8.12
CA MET A 13 11.17 -14.09 7.04
C MET A 13 12.45 -13.27 7.31
N TYR A 14 12.75 -12.97 8.56
CA TYR A 14 13.97 -12.29 8.95
C TYR A 14 15.20 -13.09 8.54
N GLU A 15 15.18 -14.41 8.76
CA GLU A 15 16.29 -15.29 8.37
C GLU A 15 16.45 -15.34 6.84
N GLU A 16 15.34 -15.45 6.11
CA GLU A 16 15.35 -15.44 4.65
C GLU A 16 15.85 -14.11 4.09
N TYR A 17 15.49 -13.00 4.73
CA TYR A 17 15.94 -11.66 4.36
C TYR A 17 17.46 -11.53 4.54
N LYS A 18 18.00 -12.02 5.67
CA LYS A 18 19.44 -12.00 5.93
C LYS A 18 20.21 -12.84 4.92
N GLU A 19 19.64 -13.93 4.46
CA GLU A 19 20.26 -14.83 3.47
C GLU A 19 20.11 -14.32 2.04
N GLY A 20 19.45 -13.19 1.83
CA GLY A 20 19.26 -12.62 0.50
C GLY A 20 18.23 -13.35 -0.36
N LYS A 21 17.36 -14.17 0.24
CA LYS A 21 16.33 -14.93 -0.48
C LYS A 21 15.11 -14.09 -0.82
N ILE A 22 14.96 -12.92 -0.19
CA ILE A 22 13.81 -12.03 -0.39
C ILE A 22 14.27 -10.81 -1.16
N THR A 23 13.64 -10.55 -2.30
CA THR A 23 13.85 -9.35 -3.08
C THR A 23 12.71 -8.37 -2.79
N LEU A 24 13.07 -7.18 -2.32
CA LEU A 24 12.10 -6.14 -2.00
C LEU A 24 12.07 -5.11 -3.11
N CYS A 25 10.89 -4.60 -3.45
CA CYS A 25 10.78 -3.48 -4.37
C CYS A 25 11.28 -2.20 -3.68
N ASP A 26 11.66 -1.19 -4.46
CA ASP A 26 12.05 0.10 -3.89
C ASP A 26 10.81 0.92 -3.49
N PRO A 27 10.99 2.00 -2.71
CA PRO A 27 9.86 2.82 -2.25
C PRO A 27 9.03 3.39 -3.39
N LYS A 28 9.66 3.79 -4.48
CA LYS A 28 8.97 4.36 -5.63
C LYS A 28 8.05 3.34 -6.28
N GLU A 29 8.54 2.11 -6.48
CA GLU A 29 7.73 1.03 -7.05
C GLU A 29 6.54 0.71 -6.15
N TYR A 30 6.77 0.67 -4.84
CA TYR A 30 5.68 0.44 -3.89
C TYR A 30 4.62 1.53 -3.96
N LEU A 31 5.05 2.80 -3.99
CA LEU A 31 4.13 3.93 -4.08
C LEU A 31 3.32 3.90 -5.37
N ASP A 32 3.97 3.57 -6.50
CA ASP A 32 3.27 3.45 -7.79
C ASP A 32 2.21 2.34 -7.75
N ARG A 33 2.55 1.21 -7.17
CA ARG A 33 1.60 0.09 -7.01
C ARG A 33 0.45 0.46 -6.08
N LEU A 34 0.75 1.15 -4.99
CA LEU A 34 -0.27 1.59 -4.03
C LEU A 34 -1.23 2.60 -4.65
N VAL A 35 -0.69 3.59 -5.37
CA VAL A 35 -1.51 4.57 -6.09
C VAL A 35 -2.44 3.88 -7.06
N ASN A 36 -1.91 2.95 -7.86
CA ASN A 36 -2.72 2.20 -8.81
C ASN A 36 -3.80 1.39 -8.13
N PHE A 37 -3.46 0.72 -7.02
CA PHE A 37 -4.42 -0.06 -6.24
C PHE A 37 -5.56 0.82 -5.72
N ILE A 38 -5.23 1.98 -5.14
CA ILE A 38 -6.22 2.90 -4.57
C ILE A 38 -7.17 3.44 -5.65
N CYS A 39 -6.67 3.66 -6.87
CA CYS A 39 -7.51 4.11 -7.98
C CYS A 39 -8.61 3.10 -8.33
N TYR A 40 -8.41 1.82 -8.00
CA TYR A 40 -9.40 0.76 -8.25
C TYR A 40 -10.20 0.36 -7.02
N VAL A 41 -9.94 0.94 -5.87
CA VAL A 41 -10.73 0.69 -4.65
C VAL A 41 -12.00 1.52 -4.69
N ARG A 42 -13.15 0.91 -4.38
CA ARG A 42 -14.42 1.64 -4.33
C ARG A 42 -14.30 2.86 -3.41
N LYS A 43 -14.83 3.98 -3.86
CA LYS A 43 -14.70 5.24 -3.11
C LYS A 43 -15.49 5.27 -1.80
N ASP A 44 -16.44 4.37 -1.62
CA ASP A 44 -17.19 4.24 -0.37
C ASP A 44 -16.49 3.35 0.66
N MET A 45 -15.34 2.75 0.30
CA MET A 45 -14.56 1.93 1.21
C MET A 45 -13.62 2.81 2.04
N VAL A 46 -13.66 2.64 3.35
CA VAL A 46 -12.81 3.44 4.25
C VAL A 46 -11.42 2.82 4.34
N ILE A 47 -10.40 3.62 4.01
CA ILE A 47 -8.99 3.23 4.16
C ILE A 47 -8.46 3.84 5.45
N GLU A 48 -8.17 2.99 6.44
CA GLU A 48 -7.68 3.45 7.74
C GLU A 48 -6.17 3.67 7.78
N ARG A 49 -5.42 2.89 6.97
CA ARG A 49 -3.97 2.89 7.03
C ARG A 49 -3.39 2.45 5.70
N LEU A 50 -2.34 3.13 5.25
CA LEU A 50 -1.64 2.82 4.00
C LEU A 50 -0.26 2.22 4.21
N PHE A 51 0.36 2.46 5.37
CA PHE A 51 1.73 2.05 5.64
C PHE A 51 1.84 1.44 7.03
N SER A 52 2.82 0.54 7.18
CA SER A 52 3.14 -0.05 8.47
C SER A 52 3.64 1.02 9.44
N ARG A 53 3.23 0.89 10.70
CA ARG A 53 3.65 1.78 11.79
C ARG A 53 4.40 1.03 12.88
N VAL A 54 5.04 -0.08 12.51
CA VAL A 54 5.82 -0.89 13.45
C VAL A 54 7.06 -0.11 13.89
N PRO A 55 7.36 -0.03 15.19
CA PRO A 55 8.58 0.63 15.68
C PRO A 55 9.83 -0.02 15.09
N LYS A 56 10.83 0.80 14.79
CA LYS A 56 12.08 0.32 14.17
C LYS A 56 12.80 -0.72 15.03
N GLU A 57 12.65 -0.65 16.34
CA GLU A 57 13.28 -1.58 17.28
C GLU A 57 12.73 -3.02 17.13
N ASP A 58 11.51 -3.14 16.67
CA ASP A 58 10.81 -4.43 16.58
C ASP A 58 10.89 -5.09 15.20
N ALA A 59 11.52 -4.42 14.24
CA ALA A 59 11.60 -4.93 12.88
C ALA A 59 13.00 -4.77 12.30
N SER A 60 13.42 -5.74 11.49
CA SER A 60 14.66 -5.66 10.73
C SER A 60 14.47 -4.88 9.43
N PHE A 61 13.25 -4.82 8.94
CA PHE A 61 12.85 -4.02 7.79
C PHE A 61 11.47 -3.42 8.07
N SER A 62 11.34 -2.13 7.83
CA SER A 62 10.05 -1.43 7.90
C SER A 62 10.15 -0.15 7.08
N ASN A 63 9.30 -0.01 6.07
CA ASN A 63 9.17 1.20 5.26
C ASN A 63 10.50 1.76 4.71
N TRP A 64 11.48 0.88 4.40
CA TRP A 64 12.80 1.29 3.86
C TRP A 64 13.53 2.28 4.78
N GLY A 65 13.25 2.27 6.08
CA GLY A 65 13.82 3.24 7.02
C GLY A 65 13.20 4.64 6.92
N ILE A 66 12.19 4.82 6.09
CA ILE A 66 11.51 6.09 5.89
C ILE A 66 10.31 6.16 6.85
N SER A 67 10.07 7.33 7.44
CA SER A 67 8.90 7.52 8.31
C SER A 67 7.60 7.30 7.51
N TRP A 68 6.62 6.62 8.11
CA TRP A 68 5.36 6.34 7.44
C TRP A 68 4.64 7.62 6.97
N TRP A 69 4.78 8.71 7.73
CA TRP A 69 4.15 9.98 7.37
C TRP A 69 4.81 10.65 6.17
N LYS A 70 6.13 10.45 5.98
CA LYS A 70 6.81 10.93 4.77
C LYS A 70 6.37 10.16 3.54
N LEU A 71 6.17 8.85 3.67
CA LEU A 71 5.64 8.02 2.59
C LEU A 71 4.21 8.42 2.25
N LYS A 72 3.41 8.72 3.25
CA LYS A 72 2.02 9.17 3.03
C LYS A 72 2.00 10.52 2.32
N ASP A 73 2.86 11.45 2.71
CA ASP A 73 2.95 12.76 2.04
C ASP A 73 3.33 12.59 0.58
N ARG A 74 4.27 11.70 0.28
CA ARG A 74 4.65 11.41 -1.09
C ARG A 74 3.53 10.75 -1.88
N PHE A 75 2.79 9.85 -1.25
CA PHE A 75 1.61 9.23 -1.85
C PHE A 75 0.57 10.29 -2.21
N ASP A 76 0.28 11.18 -1.28
CA ASP A 76 -0.70 12.26 -1.51
C ASP A 76 -0.24 13.18 -2.64
N GLU A 77 1.05 13.48 -2.72
CA GLU A 77 1.63 14.30 -3.79
C GLU A 77 1.44 13.64 -5.16
N ILE A 78 1.66 12.32 -5.26
CA ILE A 78 1.46 11.58 -6.51
C ILE A 78 -0.02 11.63 -6.92
N MET A 79 -0.92 11.42 -5.97
CA MET A 79 -2.36 11.47 -6.23
C MET A 79 -2.79 12.85 -6.74
N GLU A 80 -2.32 13.92 -6.10
CA GLU A 80 -2.65 15.28 -6.52
C GLU A 80 -2.06 15.63 -7.89
N THR A 81 -0.80 15.29 -8.13
CA THR A 81 -0.11 15.58 -9.38
C THR A 81 -0.81 14.96 -10.59
N ASN A 82 -1.38 13.77 -10.40
CA ASN A 82 -2.08 13.05 -11.46
C ASN A 82 -3.59 13.26 -11.44
N ASP A 83 -4.09 14.09 -10.54
CA ASP A 83 -5.52 14.34 -10.34
C ASP A 83 -6.29 13.03 -10.10
N TYR A 84 -5.69 12.13 -9.35
CA TYR A 84 -6.31 10.86 -8.98
C TYR A 84 -7.09 10.98 -7.66
N MET A 85 -8.11 10.16 -7.52
CA MET A 85 -8.82 9.97 -6.27
C MET A 85 -9.14 8.49 -6.11
N GLN A 86 -9.43 8.08 -4.88
CA GLN A 86 -9.82 6.70 -4.61
C GLN A 86 -10.99 6.31 -5.52
N GLY A 87 -10.83 5.18 -6.22
CA GLY A 87 -11.88 4.65 -7.08
C GLY A 87 -12.02 5.32 -8.44
N CYS A 88 -11.11 6.23 -8.80
CA CYS A 88 -11.25 6.97 -10.08
C CYS A 88 -11.17 6.07 -11.32
N LYS A 89 -10.60 4.86 -11.18
CA LYS A 89 -10.50 3.88 -12.26
C LYS A 89 -11.41 2.66 -12.05
N PHE A 90 -12.19 2.66 -10.99
CA PHE A 90 -13.08 1.56 -10.69
C PHE A 90 -14.32 1.63 -11.58
N ASP A 91 -14.59 0.57 -12.34
CA ASP A 91 -15.64 0.54 -13.34
C ASP A 91 -16.86 -0.30 -12.94
N TYR A 92 -16.89 -0.80 -11.71
CA TYR A 92 -17.96 -1.69 -11.21
C TYR A 92 -18.16 -2.91 -12.11
N LEU A 93 -17.05 -3.48 -12.64
CA LEU A 93 -17.06 -4.61 -13.57
C LEU A 93 -17.88 -4.27 -14.81
N ASN A 94 -17.65 -3.11 -15.41
CA ASN A 94 -18.42 -2.56 -16.52
C ASN A 94 -19.92 -2.45 -16.20
N GLY A 95 -20.22 -2.13 -14.94
CA GLY A 95 -21.58 -1.98 -14.46
C GLY A 95 -22.22 -3.27 -13.92
N ALA A 96 -21.56 -4.43 -14.05
CA ALA A 96 -22.11 -5.69 -13.57
C ALA A 96 -22.32 -5.72 -12.06
N ALA A 97 -21.39 -5.13 -11.32
CA ALA A 97 -21.48 -5.08 -9.85
C ALA A 97 -22.67 -4.25 -9.38
N LEU A 98 -23.03 -3.21 -10.12
CA LEU A 98 -24.20 -2.39 -9.81
C LEU A 98 -25.50 -3.13 -10.11
N ARG A 99 -25.51 -3.91 -11.18
CA ARG A 99 -26.71 -4.67 -11.59
C ARG A 99 -27.12 -5.76 -10.60
N ARG A 100 -26.19 -6.20 -9.75
CA ARG A 100 -26.52 -7.17 -8.68
C ARG A 100 -27.58 -6.66 -7.71
N TRP A 101 -27.72 -5.36 -7.60
CA TRP A 101 -28.63 -4.72 -6.65
C TRP A 101 -29.93 -4.28 -7.31
N GLU A 102 -30.04 -4.45 -8.62
CA GLU A 102 -31.26 -4.21 -9.35
C GLU A 102 -32.17 -5.44 -9.23
N ILE A 103 -33.27 -5.27 -8.54
CA ILE A 103 -34.25 -6.33 -8.33
C ILE A 103 -35.56 -5.97 -9.04
#